data_e658594ebb0cf75e07f8d2fec4340390
#
_entry.id   e658594ebb0cf75e07f8d2fec4340390
#
_cell.length_a   1.000
_cell.length_b   1.000
_cell.length_c   1.000
_cell.angle_alpha   90.00
_cell.angle_beta   90.00
_cell.angle_gamma   90.00
#
_symmetry.space_group_name_H-M   'P 1'
#
loop_
_entity.id
_entity.type
_entity.pdbx_description
1 polymer ?
#
loop_
_entity_poly.entity_id
_entity_poly.type
_entity_poly.pdbx_seq_one_letter_code
_entity_poly.pdbx_strand_id
1 'polypeptide(L)'
;MTKVVKLETHYFKLPLDEILIDAKHGNHSHFELIITQVFDQDGEFGTGYTYTGGRGGKAIYSMLQEDIAPFIQGMQAEKVEHIYDETQWHLHYVGRGGISSFAISAVDIALWDLRGKKNNKSLLTMAGGNNVSCKAYRGGIDLGYSQPKLVESVSSYLDEGFNAVKIKVGHPDLSTDISRVQAVRHAIGPETVFMVDANYSYSVKQAINAAKRFEDYNIHWFEEPIIPDDFMGYADVSKSINIPLAMGENLHTEQEFLHAFQMSNLKFIQPDASNCGGITAWLRVAEMSREYGVSICSHGMQELHVSLVSAQANAGWLEVHSFPIDKYTFRPLKLESKLAIAPNKPGTGVEFDFEKLNFYNAT
;
A
#
# COMPACT_ATOMS: atom_id res chain seq x y z
N MET A 1 10.96 4.46 30.49
CA MET A 1 10.62 5.06 29.18
C MET A 1 11.89 5.60 28.56
N THR A 2 12.26 5.10 27.41
CA THR A 2 13.50 5.46 26.72
C THR A 2 13.28 6.62 25.76
N LYS A 3 14.31 7.42 25.50
CA LYS A 3 14.22 8.56 24.60
C LYS A 3 14.80 8.22 23.24
N VAL A 4 14.23 8.78 22.19
CA VAL A 4 14.84 8.80 20.85
C VAL A 4 16.15 9.61 20.95
N VAL A 5 17.24 9.00 20.51
CA VAL A 5 18.56 9.66 20.51
C VAL A 5 19.08 9.95 19.10
N LYS A 6 18.64 9.17 18.10
CA LYS A 6 19.13 9.28 16.73
C LYS A 6 18.09 8.75 15.75
N LEU A 7 18.09 9.34 14.55
CA LEU A 7 17.42 8.84 13.37
C LEU A 7 18.45 8.74 12.25
N GLU A 8 18.54 7.58 11.62
CA GLU A 8 19.35 7.35 10.42
C GLU A 8 18.42 7.09 9.25
N THR A 9 18.74 7.65 8.10
CA THR A 9 17.94 7.48 6.88
C THR A 9 18.84 7.04 5.72
N HIS A 10 18.38 6.06 4.96
CA HIS A 10 19.03 5.54 3.77
C HIS A 10 18.10 5.70 2.57
N TYR A 11 18.64 6.04 1.42
CA TYR A 11 17.88 6.26 0.20
C TYR A 11 18.42 5.42 -0.94
N PHE A 12 17.57 4.61 -1.56
CA PHE A 12 17.94 3.66 -2.61
C PHE A 12 17.08 3.87 -3.86
N LYS A 13 17.68 3.69 -5.04
CA LYS A 13 16.99 3.61 -6.33
C LYS A 13 17.09 2.20 -6.87
N LEU A 14 15.98 1.47 -6.78
CA LEU A 14 15.93 0.04 -7.07
C LEU A 14 15.38 -0.19 -8.48
N PRO A 15 16.20 -0.72 -9.41
CA PRO A 15 15.77 -0.95 -10.77
C PRO A 15 14.69 -2.05 -10.83
N LEU A 16 13.78 -1.90 -11.78
CA LEU A 16 12.85 -2.96 -12.16
C LEU A 16 13.48 -3.81 -13.27
N ASP A 17 13.13 -5.10 -13.29
CA ASP A 17 13.63 -6.03 -14.32
C ASP A 17 13.11 -5.66 -15.72
N GLU A 18 11.98 -4.96 -15.79
CA GLU A 18 11.39 -4.43 -17.02
C GLU A 18 10.65 -3.10 -16.73
N ILE A 19 10.33 -2.39 -17.80
CA ILE A 19 9.49 -1.18 -17.69
C ILE A 19 8.04 -1.61 -17.45
N LEU A 20 7.49 -1.19 -16.31
CA LEU A 20 6.08 -1.36 -15.96
C LEU A 20 5.31 -0.09 -16.34
N ILE A 21 4.05 -0.23 -16.74
CA ILE A 21 3.25 0.91 -17.24
C ILE A 21 1.86 0.88 -16.62
N ASP A 22 1.44 2.01 -16.06
CA ASP A 22 0.06 2.32 -15.72
C ASP A 22 -0.48 3.52 -16.52
N ALA A 23 -1.77 3.85 -16.34
CA ALA A 23 -2.47 4.81 -17.18
C ALA A 23 -2.06 6.28 -16.94
N LYS A 24 -1.61 6.65 -15.72
CA LYS A 24 -1.33 8.05 -15.36
C LYS A 24 0.13 8.34 -15.04
N HIS A 25 0.81 7.42 -14.35
CA HIS A 25 2.22 7.60 -14.02
C HIS A 25 3.14 7.25 -15.19
N GLY A 26 2.63 6.48 -16.17
CA GLY A 26 3.37 6.08 -17.35
C GLY A 26 4.41 5.01 -17.06
N ASN A 27 5.66 5.25 -17.46
CA ASN A 27 6.75 4.26 -17.40
C ASN A 27 7.44 4.26 -16.03
N HIS A 28 7.47 3.10 -15.38
CA HIS A 28 8.27 2.83 -14.19
C HIS A 28 9.48 1.98 -14.58
N SER A 29 10.70 2.52 -14.47
CA SER A 29 11.96 1.82 -14.69
C SER A 29 12.66 1.44 -13.39
N HIS A 30 12.29 2.09 -12.30
CA HIS A 30 12.80 1.88 -10.95
C HIS A 30 11.75 2.34 -9.94
N PHE A 31 11.90 1.93 -8.70
CA PHE A 31 11.22 2.53 -7.56
C PHE A 31 12.27 3.05 -6.56
N GLU A 32 11.87 3.99 -5.72
CA GLU A 32 12.74 4.56 -4.69
C GLU A 32 12.32 4.01 -3.34
N LEU A 33 13.29 3.56 -2.54
CA LEU A 33 13.07 3.05 -1.19
C LEU A 33 13.82 3.93 -0.19
N ILE A 34 13.11 4.45 0.79
CA ILE A 34 13.68 5.26 1.88
C ILE A 34 13.49 4.48 3.18
N ILE A 35 14.60 4.01 3.77
CA ILE A 35 14.60 3.27 5.03
C ILE A 35 15.04 4.20 6.15
N THR A 36 14.30 4.17 7.26
CA THR A 36 14.57 4.97 8.45
C THR A 36 14.77 4.06 9.64
N GLN A 37 15.86 4.28 10.40
CA GLN A 37 16.13 3.60 11.66
C GLN A 37 16.07 4.60 12.80
N VAL A 38 15.22 4.35 13.79
CA VAL A 38 15.08 5.16 15.00
C VAL A 38 15.73 4.45 16.16
N PHE A 39 16.74 5.08 16.75
CA PHE A 39 17.53 4.54 17.89
C PHE A 39 17.07 5.16 19.20
N ASP A 40 16.94 4.34 20.22
CA ASP A 40 16.71 4.79 21.58
C ASP A 40 17.99 4.88 22.43
N GLN A 41 17.89 5.44 23.64
CA GLN A 41 19.02 5.62 24.54
C GLN A 41 19.63 4.31 25.07
N ASP A 42 18.94 3.17 24.93
CA ASP A 42 19.45 1.86 25.31
C ASP A 42 20.29 1.21 24.19
N GLY A 43 20.34 1.85 23.01
CA GLY A 43 21.01 1.37 21.81
C GLY A 43 20.16 0.43 20.97
N GLU A 44 18.89 0.23 21.34
CA GLU A 44 17.95 -0.54 20.54
C GLU A 44 17.41 0.31 19.39
N PHE A 45 17.04 -0.32 18.28
CA PHE A 45 16.48 0.40 17.15
C PHE A 45 15.33 -0.33 16.47
N GLY A 46 14.45 0.48 15.91
CA GLY A 46 13.40 0.02 15.00
C GLY A 46 13.65 0.51 13.58
N THR A 47 13.20 -0.28 12.62
CA THR A 47 13.33 0.00 11.20
C THR A 47 11.96 0.25 10.59
N GLY A 48 11.81 1.39 9.93
CA GLY A 48 10.65 1.74 9.13
C GLY A 48 11.07 2.14 7.72
N TYR A 49 10.10 2.29 6.84
CA TYR A 49 10.39 2.63 5.45
C TYR A 49 9.18 3.21 4.74
N THR A 50 9.47 3.85 3.63
CA THR A 50 8.49 4.31 2.64
C THR A 50 9.08 4.10 1.24
N TYR A 51 8.23 4.11 0.22
CA TYR A 51 8.70 3.99 -1.16
C TYR A 51 7.92 4.92 -2.09
N THR A 52 8.48 5.18 -3.25
CA THR A 52 7.80 5.93 -4.32
C THR A 52 7.92 5.23 -5.66
N GLY A 53 7.07 5.55 -6.61
CA GLY A 53 7.14 5.08 -7.99
C GLY A 53 8.27 5.72 -8.81
N GLY A 54 9.40 6.06 -8.17
CA GLY A 54 10.60 6.59 -8.84
C GLY A 54 10.71 8.11 -8.87
N ARG A 55 9.91 8.83 -8.07
CA ARG A 55 9.95 10.30 -7.98
C ARG A 55 9.68 10.76 -6.55
N GLY A 56 10.41 11.79 -6.09
CA GLY A 56 10.17 12.44 -4.79
C GLY A 56 10.96 11.87 -3.63
N GLY A 57 11.63 10.72 -3.75
CA GLY A 57 12.34 10.07 -2.65
C GLY A 57 13.41 10.95 -2.01
N LYS A 58 14.13 11.77 -2.81
CA LYS A 58 15.13 12.69 -2.26
C LYS A 58 14.50 13.80 -1.39
N ALA A 59 13.30 14.27 -1.72
CA ALA A 59 12.60 15.25 -0.89
C ALA A 59 12.13 14.64 0.43
N ILE A 60 11.63 13.40 0.41
CA ILE A 60 11.28 12.62 1.61
C ILE A 60 12.52 12.42 2.49
N TYR A 61 13.63 12.01 1.88
CA TYR A 61 14.93 11.83 2.56
C TYR A 61 15.38 13.11 3.27
N SER A 62 15.33 14.27 2.57
CA SER A 62 15.68 15.57 3.14
C SER A 62 14.77 15.96 4.32
N MET A 63 13.46 15.79 4.18
CA MET A 63 12.49 16.08 5.26
C MET A 63 12.73 15.22 6.50
N LEU A 64 13.08 13.95 6.32
CA LEU A 64 13.42 13.06 7.43
C LEU A 64 14.65 13.57 8.19
N GLN A 65 15.69 14.02 7.49
CA GLN A 65 16.94 14.43 8.11
C GLN A 65 16.92 15.85 8.69
N GLU A 66 16.33 16.79 7.96
CA GLU A 66 16.42 18.21 8.29
C GLU A 66 15.29 18.69 9.20
N ASP A 67 14.09 18.09 9.07
CA ASP A 67 12.90 18.55 9.78
C ASP A 67 12.47 17.58 10.89
N ILE A 68 12.38 16.27 10.61
CA ILE A 68 11.80 15.30 11.54
C ILE A 68 12.84 14.80 12.56
N ALA A 69 14.06 14.44 12.12
CA ALA A 69 15.09 13.88 13.01
C ALA A 69 15.40 14.81 14.20
N PRO A 70 15.69 16.11 14.02
CA PRO A 70 15.96 17.01 15.15
C PRO A 70 14.71 17.24 16.02
N PHE A 71 13.50 17.19 15.44
CA PHE A 71 12.25 17.42 16.16
C PHE A 71 11.92 16.29 17.13
N ILE A 72 12.04 15.02 16.71
CA ILE A 72 11.69 13.86 17.55
C ILE A 72 12.78 13.50 18.56
N GLN A 73 14.00 14.02 18.42
CA GLN A 73 15.10 13.75 19.34
C GLN A 73 14.74 14.18 20.76
N GLY A 74 14.93 13.28 21.73
CA GLY A 74 14.59 13.49 23.12
C GLY A 74 13.14 13.13 23.49
N MET A 75 12.26 12.87 22.53
CA MET A 75 10.90 12.37 22.79
C MET A 75 10.92 10.93 23.30
N GLN A 76 9.87 10.51 24.01
CA GLN A 76 9.75 9.16 24.55
C GLN A 76 9.38 8.16 23.44
N ALA A 77 10.29 7.26 23.08
CA ALA A 77 10.16 6.35 21.95
C ALA A 77 8.91 5.42 22.03
N GLU A 78 8.47 5.10 23.24
CA GLU A 78 7.29 4.24 23.45
C GLU A 78 5.95 4.97 23.17
N LYS A 79 5.94 6.30 23.15
CA LYS A 79 4.75 7.10 22.87
C LYS A 79 4.58 7.35 21.37
N VAL A 80 4.46 6.27 20.59
CA VAL A 80 4.45 6.32 19.13
C VAL A 80 3.34 7.23 18.61
N GLU A 81 2.12 7.05 19.10
CA GLU A 81 0.94 7.83 18.66
C GLU A 81 1.11 9.33 18.99
N HIS A 82 1.73 9.65 20.12
CA HIS A 82 2.03 11.04 20.47
C HIS A 82 3.09 11.65 19.55
N ILE A 83 4.17 10.89 19.23
CA ILE A 83 5.18 11.36 18.27
C ILE A 83 4.55 11.56 16.89
N TYR A 84 3.68 10.66 16.48
CA TYR A 84 2.91 10.80 15.23
C TYR A 84 2.12 12.11 15.22
N ASP A 85 1.26 12.34 16.21
CA ASP A 85 0.40 13.52 16.28
C ASP A 85 1.21 14.83 16.35
N GLU A 86 2.28 14.89 17.16
CA GLU A 86 3.16 16.06 17.26
C GLU A 86 3.91 16.32 15.93
N THR A 87 4.35 15.27 15.24
CA THR A 87 5.05 15.43 13.95
C THR A 87 4.09 15.93 12.87
N GLN A 88 2.83 15.48 12.87
CA GLN A 88 1.79 16.03 11.99
C GLN A 88 1.62 17.55 12.21
N TRP A 89 1.58 18.01 13.47
CA TRP A 89 1.48 19.44 13.80
C TRP A 89 2.75 20.21 13.48
N HIS A 90 3.92 19.62 13.68
CA HIS A 90 5.20 20.23 13.34
C HIS A 90 5.29 20.58 11.86
N LEU A 91 4.80 19.68 11.00
CA LEU A 91 4.83 19.83 9.54
C LEU A 91 3.55 20.44 8.95
N HIS A 92 2.53 20.73 9.79
CA HIS A 92 1.18 21.09 9.35
C HIS A 92 1.15 22.23 8.31
N TYR A 93 2.00 23.23 8.46
CA TYR A 93 2.02 24.40 7.58
C TYR A 93 2.56 24.09 6.19
N VAL A 94 3.56 23.18 6.10
CA VAL A 94 4.21 22.82 4.82
C VAL A 94 3.57 21.64 4.12
N GLY A 95 2.83 20.78 4.84
CA GLY A 95 2.08 19.69 4.24
C GLY A 95 1.48 18.75 5.27
N ARG A 96 0.30 18.22 4.97
CA ARG A 96 -0.38 17.19 5.77
C ARG A 96 -0.37 15.84 5.06
N GLY A 97 -0.35 15.84 3.74
CA GLY A 97 -0.22 14.69 2.86
C GLY A 97 1.02 14.78 1.97
N GLY A 98 1.14 13.89 1.00
CA GLY A 98 2.25 13.83 0.08
C GLY A 98 3.58 13.61 0.80
N ILE A 99 4.63 14.35 0.46
CA ILE A 99 5.99 14.16 1.00
C ILE A 99 6.01 14.10 2.54
N SER A 100 5.19 14.91 3.22
CA SER A 100 5.12 14.92 4.69
C SER A 100 4.57 13.60 5.24
N SER A 101 3.49 13.08 4.67
CA SER A 101 2.91 11.81 5.14
C SER A 101 3.81 10.61 4.84
N PHE A 102 4.52 10.59 3.71
CA PHE A 102 5.54 9.57 3.41
C PHE A 102 6.69 9.60 4.45
N ALA A 103 7.20 10.78 4.79
CA ALA A 103 8.27 10.91 5.77
C ALA A 103 7.81 10.49 7.18
N ILE A 104 6.62 10.92 7.60
CA ILE A 104 6.00 10.52 8.88
C ILE A 104 5.79 9.00 8.90
N SER A 105 5.33 8.40 7.79
CA SER A 105 5.14 6.94 7.67
C SER A 105 6.39 6.16 8.01
N ALA A 106 7.53 6.54 7.43
CA ALA A 106 8.80 5.84 7.68
C ALA A 106 9.21 5.88 9.16
N VAL A 107 9.00 7.02 9.84
CA VAL A 107 9.30 7.17 11.28
C VAL A 107 8.32 6.40 12.14
N ASP A 108 7.02 6.50 11.86
CA ASP A 108 5.99 5.81 12.63
C ASP A 108 6.18 4.28 12.56
N ILE A 109 6.44 3.74 11.37
CA ILE A 109 6.74 2.31 11.20
C ILE A 109 7.98 1.90 11.99
N ALA A 110 9.05 2.73 12.01
CA ALA A 110 10.24 2.46 12.79
C ALA A 110 9.97 2.45 14.30
N LEU A 111 9.16 3.36 14.79
CA LEU A 111 8.76 3.41 16.20
C LEU A 111 7.88 2.22 16.60
N TRP A 112 6.97 1.78 15.73
CA TRP A 112 6.19 0.56 15.92
C TRP A 112 7.08 -0.68 15.95
N ASP A 113 8.09 -0.76 15.09
CA ASP A 113 9.06 -1.86 15.07
C ASP A 113 9.86 -1.90 16.36
N LEU A 114 10.39 -0.76 16.81
CA LEU A 114 11.10 -0.63 18.08
C LEU A 114 10.23 -1.05 19.26
N ARG A 115 8.98 -0.54 19.33
CA ARG A 115 8.00 -0.90 20.36
C ARG A 115 7.77 -2.42 20.40
N GLY A 116 7.61 -3.05 19.25
CA GLY A 116 7.40 -4.49 19.14
C GLY A 116 8.61 -5.31 19.60
N LYS A 117 9.80 -4.91 19.19
CA LYS A 117 11.07 -5.54 19.61
C LYS A 117 11.26 -5.46 21.12
N LYS A 118 11.10 -4.27 21.70
CA LYS A 118 11.25 -4.07 23.16
C LYS A 118 10.21 -4.83 23.99
N ASN A 119 9.01 -5.03 23.48
CA ASN A 119 7.95 -5.75 24.17
C ASN A 119 7.89 -7.25 23.79
N ASN A 120 8.78 -7.71 22.91
CA ASN A 120 8.78 -9.07 22.35
C ASN A 120 7.40 -9.45 21.76
N LYS A 121 6.78 -8.53 21.01
CA LYS A 121 5.47 -8.69 20.36
C LYS A 121 5.57 -8.47 18.86
N SER A 122 4.89 -9.32 18.08
CA SER A 122 4.73 -9.10 16.65
C SER A 122 3.76 -7.94 16.35
N LEU A 123 3.89 -7.34 15.17
CA LEU A 123 2.95 -6.31 14.70
C LEU A 123 1.51 -6.82 14.70
N LEU A 124 1.27 -8.06 14.25
CA LEU A 124 -0.04 -8.70 14.32
C LEU A 124 -0.66 -8.61 15.73
N THR A 125 0.11 -9.00 16.75
CA THR A 125 -0.34 -8.96 18.15
C THR A 125 -0.57 -7.53 18.63
N MET A 126 0.31 -6.59 18.27
CA MET A 126 0.17 -5.19 18.67
C MET A 126 -1.02 -4.50 17.99
N ALA A 127 -1.36 -4.92 16.77
CA ALA A 127 -2.56 -4.47 16.05
C ALA A 127 -3.87 -5.14 16.55
N GLY A 128 -3.80 -5.94 17.61
CA GLY A 128 -4.96 -6.60 18.23
C GLY A 128 -5.42 -7.88 17.53
N GLY A 129 -4.62 -8.41 16.59
CA GLY A 129 -4.98 -9.58 15.80
C GLY A 129 -4.67 -10.91 16.48
N ASN A 130 -5.53 -11.89 16.20
CA ASN A 130 -5.36 -13.29 16.58
C ASN A 130 -5.28 -14.23 15.37
N ASN A 131 -5.76 -13.78 14.20
CA ASN A 131 -5.71 -14.55 12.97
C ASN A 131 -4.35 -14.29 12.28
N VAL A 132 -3.61 -15.35 12.00
CA VAL A 132 -2.25 -15.26 11.43
C VAL A 132 -2.24 -15.16 9.90
N SER A 133 -3.39 -15.10 9.25
CA SER A 133 -3.46 -15.12 7.78
C SER A 133 -4.57 -14.23 7.23
N CYS A 134 -4.40 -13.78 6.00
CA CYS A 134 -5.42 -13.06 5.24
C CYS A 134 -5.44 -13.51 3.77
N LYS A 135 -6.54 -13.18 3.07
CA LYS A 135 -6.64 -13.35 1.62
C LYS A 135 -5.64 -12.44 0.93
N ALA A 136 -5.02 -12.93 -0.14
CA ALA A 136 -4.10 -12.14 -0.96
C ALA A 136 -4.44 -12.23 -2.43
N TYR A 137 -4.19 -11.15 -3.17
CA TYR A 137 -4.23 -11.11 -4.62
C TYR A 137 -2.90 -10.65 -5.19
N ARG A 138 -2.59 -11.09 -6.42
CA ARG A 138 -1.44 -10.59 -7.16
C ARG A 138 -1.88 -9.45 -8.08
N GLY A 139 -1.30 -8.26 -7.88
CA GLY A 139 -1.52 -7.08 -8.72
C GLY A 139 -0.41 -6.90 -9.75
N GLY A 140 -0.78 -6.66 -11.02
CA GLY A 140 0.15 -6.26 -12.08
C GLY A 140 0.17 -4.74 -12.30
N ILE A 141 1.32 -4.19 -12.72
CA ILE A 141 1.43 -2.86 -13.36
C ILE A 141 1.67 -3.14 -14.84
N ASP A 142 0.64 -3.60 -15.51
CA ASP A 142 0.70 -4.37 -16.76
C ASP A 142 0.00 -3.72 -17.96
N LEU A 143 -0.35 -2.41 -17.85
CA LEU A 143 -1.10 -1.74 -18.93
C LEU A 143 -0.34 -1.79 -20.27
N GLY A 144 0.99 -1.74 -20.23
CA GLY A 144 1.86 -1.84 -21.41
C GLY A 144 2.05 -3.24 -21.97
N TYR A 145 1.51 -4.29 -21.32
CA TYR A 145 1.68 -5.66 -21.81
C TYR A 145 0.80 -5.95 -23.02
N SER A 146 1.36 -6.67 -24.00
CA SER A 146 0.55 -7.29 -25.03
C SER A 146 -0.43 -8.31 -24.40
N GLN A 147 -1.55 -8.56 -25.06
CA GLN A 147 -2.55 -9.50 -24.51
C GLN A 147 -1.97 -10.90 -24.23
N PRO A 148 -1.12 -11.52 -25.11
CA PRO A 148 -0.47 -12.78 -24.76
C PRO A 148 0.39 -12.72 -23.51
N LYS A 149 1.22 -11.67 -23.36
CA LYS A 149 2.06 -11.46 -22.16
C LYS A 149 1.22 -11.26 -20.90
N LEU A 150 0.11 -10.52 -20.98
CA LEU A 150 -0.81 -10.32 -19.87
C LEU A 150 -1.41 -11.66 -19.41
N VAL A 151 -1.89 -12.47 -20.35
CA VAL A 151 -2.44 -13.81 -20.07
C VAL A 151 -1.39 -14.73 -19.45
N GLU A 152 -0.17 -14.73 -19.96
CA GLU A 152 0.95 -15.48 -19.39
C GLU A 152 1.24 -15.03 -17.94
N SER A 153 1.30 -13.72 -17.69
CA SER A 153 1.53 -13.18 -16.34
C SER A 153 0.46 -13.58 -15.34
N VAL A 154 -0.83 -13.45 -15.69
CA VAL A 154 -1.90 -13.83 -14.75
C VAL A 154 -1.97 -15.35 -14.55
N SER A 155 -1.57 -16.14 -15.54
CA SER A 155 -1.45 -17.60 -15.38
C SER A 155 -0.33 -17.96 -14.42
N SER A 156 0.83 -17.30 -14.51
CA SER A 156 1.94 -17.52 -13.57
C SER A 156 1.55 -17.18 -12.13
N TYR A 157 0.71 -16.16 -11.91
CA TYR A 157 0.21 -15.83 -10.56
C TYR A 157 -0.63 -16.97 -9.97
N LEU A 158 -1.43 -17.65 -10.78
CA LEU A 158 -2.18 -18.83 -10.31
C LEU A 158 -1.24 -20.00 -9.99
N ASP A 159 -0.17 -20.20 -10.77
CA ASP A 159 0.85 -21.22 -10.53
C ASP A 159 1.65 -20.92 -9.25
N GLU A 160 1.85 -19.64 -8.90
CA GLU A 160 2.43 -19.19 -7.62
C GLU A 160 1.51 -19.47 -6.42
N GLY A 161 0.25 -19.87 -6.66
CA GLY A 161 -0.72 -20.23 -5.62
C GLY A 161 -1.74 -19.14 -5.29
N PHE A 162 -1.81 -18.04 -6.04
CA PHE A 162 -2.88 -17.06 -5.88
C PHE A 162 -4.20 -17.55 -6.47
N ASN A 163 -5.33 -17.14 -5.91
CA ASN A 163 -6.67 -17.36 -6.44
C ASN A 163 -7.43 -16.06 -6.69
N ALA A 164 -6.70 -14.95 -6.69
CA ALA A 164 -7.20 -13.61 -6.97
C ALA A 164 -6.13 -12.83 -7.73
N VAL A 165 -6.54 -12.11 -8.76
CA VAL A 165 -5.65 -11.32 -9.61
C VAL A 165 -6.24 -9.94 -9.90
N LYS A 166 -5.38 -8.94 -10.06
CA LYS A 166 -5.73 -7.58 -10.48
C LYS A 166 -4.91 -7.20 -11.70
N ILE A 167 -5.55 -6.59 -12.71
CA ILE A 167 -4.87 -6.04 -13.89
C ILE A 167 -5.16 -4.56 -14.03
N LYS A 168 -4.29 -3.85 -14.74
CA LYS A 168 -4.51 -2.46 -15.11
C LYS A 168 -5.43 -2.34 -16.33
N VAL A 169 -6.33 -1.37 -16.25
CA VAL A 169 -7.19 -0.87 -17.36
C VAL A 169 -6.97 0.64 -17.48
N GLY A 170 -7.61 1.29 -18.45
CA GLY A 170 -7.49 2.73 -18.64
C GLY A 170 -6.80 3.10 -19.95
N HIS A 171 -6.83 2.22 -20.93
CA HIS A 171 -6.42 2.57 -22.28
C HIS A 171 -7.29 3.68 -22.86
N PRO A 172 -6.73 4.56 -23.71
CA PRO A 172 -7.52 5.59 -24.41
C PRO A 172 -8.68 4.99 -25.24
N ASP A 173 -8.51 3.81 -25.78
CA ASP A 173 -9.56 3.04 -26.44
C ASP A 173 -10.10 1.95 -25.50
N LEU A 174 -11.33 2.13 -25.03
CA LEU A 174 -12.02 1.20 -24.15
C LEU A 174 -12.15 -0.23 -24.75
N SER A 175 -12.20 -0.35 -26.08
CA SER A 175 -12.28 -1.69 -26.72
C SER A 175 -11.04 -2.54 -26.42
N THR A 176 -9.87 -1.92 -26.23
CA THR A 176 -8.65 -2.58 -25.79
C THR A 176 -8.81 -3.14 -24.38
N ASP A 177 -9.32 -2.33 -23.43
CA ASP A 177 -9.54 -2.79 -22.06
C ASP A 177 -10.55 -3.93 -21.99
N ILE A 178 -11.65 -3.84 -22.74
CA ILE A 178 -12.65 -4.92 -22.83
C ILE A 178 -12.01 -6.21 -23.33
N SER A 179 -11.20 -6.14 -24.39
CA SER A 179 -10.50 -7.31 -24.94
C SER A 179 -9.52 -7.92 -23.93
N ARG A 180 -8.79 -7.09 -23.17
CA ARG A 180 -7.87 -7.53 -22.10
C ARG A 180 -8.63 -8.22 -20.97
N VAL A 181 -9.70 -7.61 -20.47
CA VAL A 181 -10.56 -8.17 -19.41
C VAL A 181 -11.16 -9.51 -19.84
N GLN A 182 -11.67 -9.59 -21.07
CA GLN A 182 -12.21 -10.82 -21.63
C GLN A 182 -11.15 -11.94 -21.71
N ALA A 183 -9.97 -11.63 -22.23
CA ALA A 183 -8.88 -12.60 -22.37
C ALA A 183 -8.40 -13.14 -21.02
N VAL A 184 -8.24 -12.24 -20.03
CA VAL A 184 -7.85 -12.62 -18.69
C VAL A 184 -8.93 -13.48 -18.03
N ARG A 185 -10.21 -13.08 -18.08
CA ARG A 185 -11.30 -13.88 -17.50
C ARG A 185 -11.37 -15.28 -18.13
N HIS A 186 -11.14 -15.37 -19.44
CA HIS A 186 -11.09 -16.67 -20.10
C HIS A 186 -9.93 -17.55 -19.60
N ALA A 187 -8.76 -16.95 -19.39
CA ALA A 187 -7.56 -17.65 -18.96
C ALA A 187 -7.63 -18.13 -17.50
N ILE A 188 -8.13 -17.27 -16.59
CA ILE A 188 -8.16 -17.58 -15.15
C ILE A 188 -9.39 -18.39 -14.73
N GLY A 189 -10.36 -18.60 -15.62
CA GLY A 189 -11.61 -19.33 -15.33
C GLY A 189 -12.61 -18.51 -14.48
N PRO A 190 -13.83 -19.04 -14.26
CA PRO A 190 -14.91 -18.30 -13.60
C PRO A 190 -14.73 -18.14 -12.08
N GLU A 191 -14.00 -19.04 -11.43
CA GLU A 191 -13.86 -19.11 -9.96
C GLU A 191 -12.78 -18.19 -9.38
N THR A 192 -11.81 -17.78 -10.20
CA THR A 192 -10.74 -16.90 -9.76
C THR A 192 -11.29 -15.50 -9.53
N VAL A 193 -11.00 -14.90 -8.39
CA VAL A 193 -11.40 -13.52 -8.08
C VAL A 193 -10.63 -12.57 -9.00
N PHE A 194 -11.36 -11.70 -9.70
CA PHE A 194 -10.78 -10.81 -10.69
C PHE A 194 -11.11 -9.36 -10.40
N MET A 195 -10.09 -8.53 -10.34
CA MET A 195 -10.14 -7.12 -10.01
C MET A 195 -9.55 -6.30 -11.16
N VAL A 196 -10.02 -5.07 -11.33
CA VAL A 196 -9.48 -4.13 -12.31
C VAL A 196 -9.16 -2.80 -11.66
N ASP A 197 -8.08 -2.16 -12.10
CA ASP A 197 -7.59 -0.89 -11.57
C ASP A 197 -7.29 0.07 -12.74
N ALA A 198 -7.91 1.25 -12.69
CA ALA A 198 -7.81 2.25 -13.75
C ALA A 198 -6.82 3.38 -13.44
N ASN A 199 -6.22 3.41 -12.26
CA ASN A 199 -5.33 4.50 -11.82
C ASN A 199 -5.85 5.87 -12.29
N TYR A 200 -7.12 6.17 -11.89
CA TYR A 200 -7.85 7.42 -12.17
C TYR A 200 -7.83 7.91 -13.62
N SER A 201 -7.82 6.99 -14.59
CA SER A 201 -7.71 7.35 -16.02
C SER A 201 -8.98 7.92 -16.63
N TYR A 202 -10.14 7.66 -16.03
CA TYR A 202 -11.44 8.03 -16.61
C TYR A 202 -12.05 9.28 -16.00
N SER A 203 -12.93 9.93 -16.74
CA SER A 203 -13.96 10.82 -16.19
C SER A 203 -15.12 9.99 -15.62
N VAL A 204 -16.00 10.58 -14.80
CA VAL A 204 -17.19 9.91 -14.24
C VAL A 204 -18.00 9.19 -15.33
N LYS A 205 -18.28 9.88 -16.45
CA LYS A 205 -19.04 9.29 -17.57
C LYS A 205 -18.32 8.11 -18.23
N GLN A 206 -17.00 8.20 -18.40
CA GLN A 206 -16.20 7.11 -18.97
C GLN A 206 -16.11 5.92 -18.01
N ALA A 207 -15.94 6.17 -16.72
CA ALA A 207 -15.91 5.14 -15.69
C ALA A 207 -17.22 4.33 -15.65
N ILE A 208 -18.38 5.02 -15.69
CA ILE A 208 -19.70 4.37 -15.77
C ILE A 208 -19.82 3.52 -17.03
N ASN A 209 -19.38 4.04 -18.18
CA ASN A 209 -19.43 3.30 -19.45
C ASN A 209 -18.50 2.08 -19.41
N ALA A 210 -17.28 2.21 -18.92
CA ALA A 210 -16.32 1.11 -18.79
C ALA A 210 -16.86 0.02 -17.85
N ALA A 211 -17.32 0.40 -16.66
CA ALA A 211 -17.86 -0.54 -15.68
C ALA A 211 -19.02 -1.37 -16.24
N LYS A 212 -19.98 -0.75 -16.95
CA LYS A 212 -21.10 -1.46 -17.60
C LYS A 212 -20.63 -2.49 -18.63
N ARG A 213 -19.48 -2.26 -19.26
CA ARG A 213 -18.88 -3.24 -20.20
C ARG A 213 -18.08 -4.33 -19.49
N PHE A 214 -17.66 -4.08 -18.24
CA PHE A 214 -16.96 -5.05 -17.42
C PHE A 214 -17.91 -5.92 -16.58
N GLU A 215 -19.18 -5.57 -16.41
CA GLU A 215 -20.15 -6.32 -15.60
C GLU A 215 -20.30 -7.78 -15.99
N ASP A 216 -20.19 -8.10 -17.30
CA ASP A 216 -20.31 -9.47 -17.80
C ASP A 216 -19.12 -10.39 -17.41
N TYR A 217 -18.05 -9.82 -16.86
CA TYR A 217 -16.81 -10.55 -16.54
C TYR A 217 -16.64 -10.87 -15.06
N ASN A 218 -17.66 -10.72 -14.23
CA ASN A 218 -17.65 -11.01 -12.78
C ASN A 218 -16.46 -10.32 -12.08
N ILE A 219 -16.34 -8.99 -12.24
CA ILE A 219 -15.31 -8.17 -11.63
C ILE A 219 -15.63 -7.95 -10.15
N HIS A 220 -14.68 -8.26 -9.28
CA HIS A 220 -14.83 -8.16 -7.83
C HIS A 220 -14.85 -6.71 -7.33
N TRP A 221 -13.96 -5.87 -7.90
CA TRP A 221 -13.99 -4.41 -7.71
C TRP A 221 -13.41 -3.66 -8.91
N PHE A 222 -13.80 -2.41 -9.01
CA PHE A 222 -13.23 -1.42 -9.91
C PHE A 222 -12.50 -0.37 -9.07
N GLU A 223 -11.16 -0.43 -9.12
CA GLU A 223 -10.26 0.41 -8.33
C GLU A 223 -9.95 1.69 -9.05
N GLU A 224 -10.00 2.79 -8.31
CA GLU A 224 -9.67 4.14 -8.72
C GLU A 224 -10.07 4.50 -10.18
N PRO A 225 -11.36 4.37 -10.53
CA PRO A 225 -11.80 4.68 -11.89
C PRO A 225 -11.60 6.14 -12.28
N ILE A 226 -11.72 7.06 -11.31
CA ILE A 226 -11.60 8.52 -11.48
C ILE A 226 -10.62 9.08 -10.45
N ILE A 227 -10.26 10.36 -10.59
CA ILE A 227 -9.31 11.02 -9.66
C ILE A 227 -9.74 10.84 -8.20
N PRO A 228 -8.82 10.47 -7.29
CA PRO A 228 -9.15 10.17 -5.89
C PRO A 228 -9.80 11.31 -5.11
N ASP A 229 -9.55 12.57 -5.51
CA ASP A 229 -10.10 13.77 -4.88
C ASP A 229 -11.59 14.01 -5.17
N ASP A 230 -12.17 13.37 -6.20
CA ASP A 230 -13.56 13.54 -6.60
C ASP A 230 -14.50 12.54 -5.87
N PHE A 231 -14.62 12.69 -4.54
CA PHE A 231 -15.45 11.83 -3.71
C PHE A 231 -16.92 11.80 -4.15
N MET A 232 -17.46 12.92 -4.64
CA MET A 232 -18.82 12.99 -5.16
C MET A 232 -18.95 12.25 -6.49
N GLY A 233 -17.95 12.34 -7.36
CA GLY A 233 -17.88 11.56 -8.58
C GLY A 233 -17.87 10.05 -8.32
N TYR A 234 -17.16 9.59 -7.27
CA TYR A 234 -17.23 8.18 -6.82
C TYR A 234 -18.64 7.78 -6.44
N ALA A 235 -19.38 8.64 -5.70
CA ALA A 235 -20.78 8.37 -5.35
C ALA A 235 -21.66 8.26 -6.60
N ASP A 236 -21.43 9.11 -7.62
CA ASP A 236 -22.19 9.09 -8.88
C ASP A 236 -21.87 7.83 -9.71
N VAL A 237 -20.61 7.43 -9.78
CA VAL A 237 -20.19 6.16 -10.39
C VAL A 237 -20.87 5.00 -9.67
N SER A 238 -20.71 4.92 -8.34
CA SER A 238 -21.25 3.84 -7.51
C SER A 238 -22.76 3.64 -7.67
N LYS A 239 -23.54 4.73 -7.79
CA LYS A 239 -25.01 4.66 -8.00
C LYS A 239 -25.40 4.13 -9.38
N SER A 240 -24.47 4.18 -10.36
CA SER A 240 -24.72 3.92 -11.76
C SER A 240 -24.26 2.55 -12.26
N ILE A 241 -23.53 1.80 -11.42
CA ILE A 241 -22.91 0.51 -11.76
C ILE A 241 -23.17 -0.53 -10.67
N ASN A 242 -22.98 -1.81 -11.01
CA ASN A 242 -23.09 -2.92 -10.04
C ASN A 242 -21.73 -3.38 -9.49
N ILE A 243 -20.63 -3.04 -10.15
CA ILE A 243 -19.29 -3.42 -9.69
C ILE A 243 -18.92 -2.58 -8.47
N PRO A 244 -18.53 -3.20 -7.33
CA PRO A 244 -18.08 -2.45 -6.16
C PRO A 244 -16.86 -1.57 -6.46
N LEU A 245 -16.77 -0.40 -5.83
CA LEU A 245 -15.63 0.49 -5.94
C LEU A 245 -14.62 0.26 -4.82
N ALA A 246 -13.34 0.41 -5.17
CA ALA A 246 -12.21 0.44 -4.28
C ALA A 246 -11.37 1.71 -4.51
N MET A 247 -10.77 2.26 -3.45
CA MET A 247 -9.78 3.34 -3.49
C MET A 247 -8.98 3.38 -2.20
N GLY A 248 -7.92 4.17 -2.16
CA GLY A 248 -7.24 4.48 -0.91
C GLY A 248 -5.73 4.64 -1.02
N GLU A 249 -5.08 4.08 -2.03
CA GLU A 249 -3.64 4.17 -2.22
C GLU A 249 -3.11 5.62 -2.36
N ASN A 250 -3.96 6.51 -2.84
CA ASN A 250 -3.66 7.92 -3.07
C ASN A 250 -4.23 8.86 -1.97
N LEU A 251 -4.78 8.32 -0.89
CA LEU A 251 -5.22 9.10 0.27
C LEU A 251 -4.12 9.12 1.33
N HIS A 252 -3.77 10.31 1.80
CA HIS A 252 -2.60 10.51 2.64
C HIS A 252 -2.91 10.96 4.07
N THR A 253 -4.16 11.35 4.36
CA THR A 253 -4.55 11.87 5.66
C THR A 253 -5.82 11.20 6.18
N GLU A 254 -5.96 11.10 7.50
CA GLU A 254 -7.17 10.58 8.15
C GLU A 254 -8.44 11.30 7.67
N GLN A 255 -8.35 12.62 7.38
CA GLN A 255 -9.46 13.43 6.90
C GLN A 255 -9.87 13.07 5.47
N GLU A 256 -8.92 12.76 4.59
CA GLU A 256 -9.22 12.28 3.23
C GLU A 256 -9.94 10.93 3.29
N PHE A 257 -9.50 10.00 4.14
CA PHE A 257 -10.19 8.73 4.36
C PHE A 257 -11.60 8.93 4.94
N LEU A 258 -11.76 9.84 5.92
CA LEU A 258 -13.08 10.17 6.46
C LEU A 258 -14.02 10.70 5.38
N HIS A 259 -13.55 11.58 4.50
CA HIS A 259 -14.33 12.09 3.38
C HIS A 259 -14.68 10.97 2.38
N ALA A 260 -13.72 10.08 2.09
CA ALA A 260 -13.97 8.91 1.23
C ALA A 260 -15.10 8.03 1.80
N PHE A 261 -15.08 7.71 3.09
CA PHE A 261 -16.13 6.94 3.75
C PHE A 261 -17.49 7.63 3.72
N GLN A 262 -17.53 8.94 3.99
CA GLN A 262 -18.77 9.70 4.07
C GLN A 262 -19.44 9.96 2.72
N MET A 263 -18.66 10.10 1.65
CA MET A 263 -19.14 10.66 0.40
C MET A 263 -19.09 9.71 -0.80
N SER A 264 -18.20 8.68 -0.80
CA SER A 264 -17.90 7.93 -2.03
C SER A 264 -18.67 6.63 -2.22
N ASN A 265 -19.41 6.14 -1.18
CA ASN A 265 -20.14 4.85 -1.20
C ASN A 265 -19.24 3.66 -1.62
N LEU A 266 -18.10 3.53 -0.97
CA LEU A 266 -17.12 2.48 -1.21
C LEU A 266 -17.52 1.14 -0.59
N LYS A 267 -16.98 0.02 -1.13
CA LYS A 267 -17.01 -1.30 -0.52
C LYS A 267 -15.65 -1.75 0.00
N PHE A 268 -14.58 -1.22 -0.58
CA PHE A 268 -13.21 -1.54 -0.21
C PHE A 268 -12.40 -0.26 -0.04
N ILE A 269 -11.55 -0.22 0.97
CA ILE A 269 -10.59 0.85 1.21
C ILE A 269 -9.18 0.26 1.31
N GLN A 270 -8.19 0.90 0.67
CA GLN A 270 -6.86 0.36 0.45
C GLN A 270 -5.77 1.33 0.95
N PRO A 271 -5.71 1.64 2.26
CA PRO A 271 -4.64 2.48 2.77
C PRO A 271 -3.28 1.81 2.62
N ASP A 272 -2.26 2.61 2.27
CA ASP A 272 -0.87 2.22 2.25
C ASP A 272 -0.14 2.84 3.45
N ALA A 273 0.38 2.03 4.36
CA ALA A 273 1.11 2.50 5.52
C ALA A 273 2.40 3.27 5.16
N SER A 274 2.92 3.11 3.93
CA SER A 274 4.09 3.86 3.48
C SER A 274 3.79 5.33 3.17
N ASN A 275 2.52 5.69 2.92
CA ASN A 275 2.17 7.04 2.49
C ASN A 275 1.04 7.70 3.30
N CYS A 276 0.25 6.94 4.06
CA CYS A 276 -0.88 7.49 4.80
C CYS A 276 -0.54 7.97 6.22
N GLY A 277 0.74 7.97 6.60
CA GLY A 277 1.19 8.35 7.94
C GLY A 277 1.62 7.17 8.82
N GLY A 278 1.88 6.01 8.25
CA GLY A 278 2.40 4.85 8.97
C GLY A 278 1.33 3.91 9.51
N ILE A 279 1.75 3.05 10.43
CA ILE A 279 0.90 2.05 11.09
C ILE A 279 -0.16 2.73 11.97
N THR A 280 0.18 3.83 12.64
CA THR A 280 -0.75 4.58 13.49
C THR A 280 -1.95 5.07 12.70
N ALA A 281 -1.73 5.76 11.58
CA ALA A 281 -2.80 6.22 10.71
C ALA A 281 -3.56 5.06 10.06
N TRP A 282 -2.84 4.04 9.58
CA TRP A 282 -3.46 2.86 8.99
C TRP A 282 -4.45 2.18 9.95
N LEU A 283 -4.10 2.03 11.22
CA LEU A 283 -4.98 1.45 12.24
C LEU A 283 -6.19 2.35 12.55
N ARG A 284 -6.03 3.69 12.55
CA ARG A 284 -7.14 4.64 12.69
C ARG A 284 -8.10 4.55 11.49
N VAL A 285 -7.56 4.41 10.26
CA VAL A 285 -8.36 4.16 9.05
C VAL A 285 -9.09 2.81 9.13
N ALA A 286 -8.45 1.77 9.66
CA ALA A 286 -9.08 0.47 9.86
C ALA A 286 -10.24 0.54 10.86
N GLU A 287 -10.13 1.35 11.91
CA GLU A 287 -11.24 1.60 12.84
C GLU A 287 -12.40 2.31 12.15
N MET A 288 -12.14 3.42 11.44
CA MET A 288 -13.16 4.10 10.64
C MET A 288 -13.84 3.16 9.64
N SER A 289 -13.06 2.32 8.94
CA SER A 289 -13.61 1.39 7.94
C SER A 289 -14.62 0.41 8.53
N ARG A 290 -14.44 -0.02 9.79
CA ARG A 290 -15.41 -0.86 10.52
C ARG A 290 -16.70 -0.09 10.83
N GLU A 291 -16.59 1.17 11.25
CA GLU A 291 -17.74 2.02 11.55
C GLU A 291 -18.62 2.26 10.32
N TYR A 292 -17.99 2.43 9.15
CA TYR A 292 -18.69 2.63 7.88
C TYR A 292 -19.06 1.33 7.15
N GLY A 293 -18.72 0.14 7.69
CA GLY A 293 -19.03 -1.16 7.08
C GLY A 293 -18.29 -1.39 5.75
N VAL A 294 -17.08 -0.82 5.61
CA VAL A 294 -16.20 -0.97 4.44
C VAL A 294 -15.12 -1.99 4.76
N SER A 295 -14.82 -2.91 3.83
CA SER A 295 -13.73 -3.87 4.00
C SER A 295 -12.37 -3.18 3.85
N ILE A 296 -11.44 -3.44 4.78
CA ILE A 296 -10.10 -2.91 4.71
C ILE A 296 -9.17 -3.84 3.95
N CYS A 297 -8.48 -3.29 2.98
CA CYS A 297 -7.47 -3.96 2.16
C CYS A 297 -6.12 -3.26 2.34
N SER A 298 -5.13 -3.59 1.52
CA SER A 298 -3.88 -2.86 1.46
C SER A 298 -3.54 -2.48 0.03
N HIS A 299 -2.64 -1.50 -0.10
CA HIS A 299 -1.87 -1.22 -1.30
C HIS A 299 -0.40 -1.48 -1.02
N GLY A 300 0.31 -2.24 -1.87
CA GLY A 300 1.75 -2.48 -1.73
C GLY A 300 2.22 -2.99 -0.36
N MET A 301 3.52 -2.93 -0.11
CA MET A 301 4.15 -3.30 1.18
C MET A 301 3.61 -4.59 1.79
N GLN A 302 3.46 -5.62 0.97
CA GLN A 302 2.86 -6.90 1.37
C GLN A 302 3.52 -7.52 2.61
N GLU A 303 4.82 -7.35 2.76
CA GLU A 303 5.63 -7.86 3.87
C GLU A 303 5.26 -7.22 5.22
N LEU A 304 4.75 -5.99 5.21
CA LEU A 304 4.26 -5.27 6.38
C LEU A 304 2.75 -5.44 6.54
N HIS A 305 2.00 -5.18 5.47
CA HIS A 305 0.54 -5.15 5.51
C HIS A 305 -0.09 -6.50 5.81
N VAL A 306 0.58 -7.63 5.56
CA VAL A 306 0.07 -8.95 5.93
C VAL A 306 -0.29 -9.03 7.42
N SER A 307 0.51 -8.41 8.30
CA SER A 307 0.22 -8.35 9.74
C SER A 307 -0.97 -7.44 10.05
N LEU A 308 -1.08 -6.30 9.37
CA LEU A 308 -2.12 -5.32 9.61
C LEU A 308 -3.48 -5.80 9.11
N VAL A 309 -3.55 -6.33 7.88
CA VAL A 309 -4.78 -6.87 7.29
C VAL A 309 -5.25 -8.10 8.07
N SER A 310 -4.35 -9.04 8.41
CA SER A 310 -4.71 -10.23 9.18
C SER A 310 -5.29 -9.91 10.57
N ALA A 311 -4.92 -8.76 11.14
CA ALA A 311 -5.41 -8.33 12.44
C ALA A 311 -6.86 -7.82 12.43
N GLN A 312 -7.44 -7.48 11.26
CA GLN A 312 -8.72 -6.79 11.20
C GLN A 312 -9.90 -7.75 11.10
N ALA A 313 -10.98 -7.46 11.84
CA ALA A 313 -12.23 -8.23 11.78
C ALA A 313 -12.96 -8.07 10.44
N ASN A 314 -12.82 -6.92 9.78
CA ASN A 314 -13.36 -6.62 8.45
C ASN A 314 -12.31 -6.72 7.34
N ALA A 315 -11.29 -7.57 7.52
CA ALA A 315 -10.23 -7.79 6.53
C ALA A 315 -10.81 -8.16 5.16
N GLY A 316 -10.38 -7.41 4.16
CA GLY A 316 -10.62 -7.70 2.74
C GLY A 316 -9.46 -8.50 2.15
N TRP A 317 -8.58 -7.82 1.44
CA TRP A 317 -7.49 -8.42 0.66
C TRP A 317 -6.16 -7.73 0.91
N LEU A 318 -5.09 -8.52 0.95
CA LEU A 318 -3.71 -8.07 0.86
C LEU A 318 -3.31 -7.98 -0.61
N GLU A 319 -2.77 -6.85 -1.04
CA GLU A 319 -2.10 -6.74 -2.32
C GLU A 319 -0.68 -7.32 -2.26
N VAL A 320 -0.32 -8.13 -3.26
CA VAL A 320 1.08 -8.45 -3.57
C VAL A 320 1.46 -7.68 -4.82
N HIS A 321 2.23 -6.61 -4.62
CA HIS A 321 2.53 -5.60 -5.61
C HIS A 321 3.64 -6.03 -6.58
N SER A 322 3.72 -5.34 -7.74
CA SER A 322 4.73 -5.62 -8.77
C SER A 322 6.13 -5.08 -8.44
N PHE A 323 6.26 -4.17 -7.46
CA PHE A 323 7.60 -3.76 -7.02
C PHE A 323 8.21 -4.88 -6.16
N PRO A 324 9.39 -5.39 -6.57
CA PRO A 324 9.93 -6.63 -6.02
C PRO A 324 10.70 -6.38 -4.71
N ILE A 325 10.04 -5.82 -3.70
CA ILE A 325 10.65 -5.50 -2.40
C ILE A 325 11.18 -6.75 -1.69
N ASP A 326 10.54 -7.90 -1.90
CA ASP A 326 10.96 -9.18 -1.35
C ASP A 326 12.39 -9.59 -1.76
N LYS A 327 12.91 -9.09 -2.90
CA LYS A 327 14.29 -9.30 -3.30
C LYS A 327 15.31 -8.68 -2.35
N TYR A 328 14.87 -7.68 -1.57
CA TYR A 328 15.71 -6.86 -0.68
C TYR A 328 15.41 -7.08 0.80
N THR A 329 14.64 -8.13 1.12
CA THR A 329 14.34 -8.53 2.50
C THR A 329 14.81 -9.95 2.77
N PHE A 330 15.11 -10.26 4.04
CA PHE A 330 15.45 -11.63 4.46
C PHE A 330 14.24 -12.55 4.62
N ARG A 331 13.04 -11.97 4.65
CA ARG A 331 11.79 -12.70 4.83
C ARG A 331 10.75 -12.23 3.82
N PRO A 332 10.75 -12.84 2.63
CA PRO A 332 9.70 -12.59 1.66
C PRO A 332 8.34 -13.05 2.21
N LEU A 333 7.27 -12.50 1.64
CA LEU A 333 5.91 -12.90 1.97
C LEU A 333 5.72 -14.42 1.78
N LYS A 334 5.13 -15.06 2.78
CA LYS A 334 4.81 -16.49 2.73
C LYS A 334 3.35 -16.70 2.36
N LEU A 335 3.11 -17.55 1.37
CA LEU A 335 1.78 -18.04 1.01
C LEU A 335 1.63 -19.49 1.46
N GLU A 336 0.51 -19.80 2.11
CA GLU A 336 0.09 -21.16 2.45
C GLU A 336 -1.40 -21.32 2.16
N SER A 337 -1.76 -22.36 1.41
CA SER A 337 -3.16 -22.66 1.09
C SER A 337 -3.93 -21.44 0.53
N LYS A 338 -3.30 -20.66 -0.35
CA LYS A 338 -3.83 -19.44 -0.98
C LYS A 338 -4.04 -18.26 -0.02
N LEU A 339 -3.48 -18.32 1.18
CA LEU A 339 -3.51 -17.24 2.17
C LEU A 339 -2.10 -16.71 2.41
N ALA A 340 -1.99 -15.42 2.63
CA ALA A 340 -0.76 -14.78 3.09
C ALA A 340 -0.64 -14.94 4.61
N ILE A 341 0.57 -15.28 5.08
CA ILE A 341 0.85 -15.59 6.48
C ILE A 341 1.63 -14.47 7.14
N ALA A 342 1.07 -13.90 8.19
CA ALA A 342 1.74 -12.87 8.99
C ALA A 342 2.94 -13.48 9.78
N PRO A 343 4.10 -12.80 9.80
CA PRO A 343 5.27 -13.27 10.51
C PRO A 343 5.05 -13.21 12.03
N ASN A 344 5.43 -14.29 12.72
CA ASN A 344 5.46 -14.31 14.19
C ASN A 344 6.85 -13.92 14.70
N LYS A 345 7.20 -12.64 14.54
CA LYS A 345 8.49 -12.05 14.96
C LYS A 345 8.25 -10.75 15.71
N PRO A 346 9.06 -10.43 16.73
CA PRO A 346 8.98 -9.13 17.40
C PRO A 346 9.20 -7.97 16.41
N GLY A 347 8.46 -6.89 16.61
CA GLY A 347 8.45 -5.74 15.69
C GLY A 347 7.54 -5.97 14.50
N THR A 348 7.84 -5.30 13.39
CA THR A 348 7.11 -5.43 12.12
C THR A 348 7.36 -6.77 11.43
N GLY A 349 8.47 -7.43 11.74
CA GLY A 349 8.92 -8.63 11.06
C GLY A 349 9.61 -8.37 9.72
N VAL A 350 9.67 -7.13 9.27
CA VAL A 350 10.40 -6.72 8.05
C VAL A 350 11.86 -6.51 8.37
N GLU A 351 12.74 -7.13 7.62
CA GLU A 351 14.19 -7.06 7.81
C GLU A 351 14.89 -6.93 6.46
N PHE A 352 15.51 -5.78 6.24
CA PHE A 352 16.15 -5.45 4.96
C PHE A 352 17.56 -6.04 4.84
N ASP A 353 17.89 -6.50 3.64
CA ASP A 353 19.23 -6.93 3.23
C ASP A 353 20.04 -5.71 2.77
N PHE A 354 20.69 -5.04 3.71
CA PHE A 354 21.53 -3.87 3.42
C PHE A 354 22.74 -4.19 2.54
N GLU A 355 23.23 -5.44 2.52
CA GLU A 355 24.32 -5.82 1.61
C GLU A 355 23.87 -5.70 0.16
N LYS A 356 22.68 -6.20 -0.16
CA LYS A 356 22.08 -6.02 -1.49
C LYS A 356 21.71 -4.57 -1.79
N LEU A 357 21.11 -3.88 -0.84
CA LEU A 357 20.65 -2.50 -1.03
C LEU A 357 21.78 -1.51 -1.30
N ASN A 358 22.95 -1.69 -0.68
CA ASN A 358 24.07 -0.77 -0.81
C ASN A 358 24.60 -0.62 -2.24
N PHE A 359 24.35 -1.59 -3.14
CA PHE A 359 24.63 -1.44 -4.56
C PHE A 359 23.80 -0.35 -5.25
N TYR A 360 22.69 0.07 -4.64
CA TYR A 360 21.70 1.01 -5.18
C TYR A 360 21.59 2.30 -4.36
N ASN A 361 22.56 2.54 -3.48
CA ASN A 361 22.58 3.74 -2.64
C ASN A 361 22.57 5.01 -3.51
N ALA A 362 21.69 5.96 -3.18
CA ALA A 362 21.46 7.20 -3.90
C ALA A 362 21.56 8.46 -2.99
N THR A 363 22.07 8.27 -1.73
CA THR A 363 22.35 9.37 -0.79
C THR A 363 23.57 10.17 -1.20
#